data_4c4876ee03375e8fbbe003d2df08e617
#
_entry.id   4c4876ee03375e8fbbe003d2df08e617
#
_cell.length_a   1.000
_cell.length_b   1.000
_cell.length_c   1.000
_cell.angle_alpha   90.00
_cell.angle_beta   90.00
_cell.angle_gamma   90.00
#
_symmetry.space_group_name_H-M   'P 1'
#
loop_
_entity.id
_entity.type
_entity.pdbx_description
1 polymer ?
#
loop_
_entity_poly.entity_id
_entity_poly.type
_entity_poly.pdbx_seq_one_letter_code
_entity_poly.pdbx_strand_id
1 'polypeptide(L)'
;MEGKVIIFSAPSGAGKSTIVNHLLGLHPEFEFSISATSRPPRGTEKDGVEYYFIDADRFRRLIAEDAFVEHEEVYEDRFYGTLKSEVERIWAKGNVIIFDVDVKGGVNLKKYFGSSAMSVLIVPPSIEELERRLVNRGTDSPEAIAERVAKAGSELEFAKGRFDFELVNDDLQKAFEEIEAKVDGFLCA
;
A
#
# COMPACT_ATOMS: atom_id res chain seq x y z
N MET A 1 -6.27 6.87 -21.70
CA MET A 1 -5.38 7.84 -21.04
C MET A 1 -4.71 7.09 -19.89
N GLU A 2 -3.40 7.03 -19.85
CA GLU A 2 -2.73 6.53 -18.66
C GLU A 2 -3.01 7.53 -17.53
N GLY A 3 -3.72 7.09 -16.50
CA GLY A 3 -4.00 7.88 -15.33
C GLY A 3 -2.82 7.90 -14.36
N LYS A 4 -2.90 8.70 -13.32
CA LYS A 4 -1.86 8.76 -12.27
C LYS A 4 -2.12 7.76 -11.16
N VAL A 5 -1.04 7.32 -10.53
CA VAL A 5 -1.03 6.33 -9.46
C VAL A 5 -0.15 6.84 -8.31
N ILE A 6 -0.61 6.72 -7.07
CA ILE A 6 0.21 6.97 -5.88
C ILE A 6 0.27 5.69 -5.06
N ILE A 7 1.48 5.24 -4.78
CA ILE A 7 1.76 3.99 -4.09
C ILE A 7 2.33 4.32 -2.71
N PHE A 8 1.61 3.95 -1.66
CA PHE A 8 2.06 4.09 -0.29
C PHE A 8 2.52 2.75 0.26
N SER A 9 3.72 2.72 0.78
CA SER A 9 4.29 1.57 1.48
C SER A 9 4.88 2.00 2.81
N ALA A 10 4.83 1.14 3.78
CA ALA A 10 5.40 1.38 5.10
C ALA A 10 5.58 0.08 5.87
N PRO A 11 6.54 -0.02 6.77
CA PRO A 11 6.53 -1.05 7.79
C PRO A 11 5.34 -0.87 8.73
N SER A 12 4.89 -1.99 9.33
CA SER A 12 3.76 -1.97 10.26
C SER A 12 4.02 -1.04 11.44
N GLY A 13 3.11 -0.09 11.69
CA GLY A 13 3.23 0.88 12.78
C GLY A 13 3.88 2.23 12.40
N ALA A 14 4.35 2.41 11.17
CA ALA A 14 4.94 3.67 10.72
C ALA A 14 3.94 4.84 10.53
N GLY A 15 2.62 4.57 10.60
CA GLY A 15 1.58 5.60 10.48
C GLY A 15 1.01 5.80 9.08
N LYS A 16 1.19 4.84 8.16
CA LYS A 16 0.71 4.89 6.77
C LYS A 16 -0.76 5.28 6.66
N SER A 17 -1.66 4.60 7.38
CA SER A 17 -3.10 4.85 7.29
C SER A 17 -3.49 6.28 7.68
N THR A 18 -2.77 6.90 8.62
CA THR A 18 -3.01 8.29 9.03
C THR A 18 -2.69 9.26 7.89
N ILE A 19 -1.54 9.08 7.24
CA ILE A 19 -1.10 9.89 6.09
C ILE A 19 -2.05 9.71 4.91
N VAL A 20 -2.36 8.47 4.57
CA VAL A 20 -3.24 8.15 3.42
C VAL A 20 -4.65 8.69 3.62
N ASN A 21 -5.24 8.52 4.81
CA ASN A 21 -6.57 9.05 5.12
C ASN A 21 -6.62 10.57 5.09
N HIS A 22 -5.54 11.26 5.48
CA HIS A 22 -5.44 12.70 5.36
C HIS A 22 -5.55 13.14 3.89
N LEU A 23 -4.77 12.55 3.00
CA LEU A 23 -4.81 12.85 1.57
C LEU A 23 -6.16 12.53 0.93
N LEU A 24 -6.79 11.41 1.29
CA LEU A 24 -8.14 11.07 0.81
C LEU A 24 -9.20 12.09 1.26
N GLY A 25 -8.99 12.73 2.40
CA GLY A 25 -9.87 13.80 2.88
C GLY A 25 -9.73 15.11 2.08
N LEU A 26 -8.57 15.35 1.47
CA LEU A 26 -8.28 16.55 0.67
C LEU A 26 -8.60 16.36 -0.83
N HIS A 27 -8.47 15.16 -1.33
CA HIS A 27 -8.53 14.82 -2.76
C HIS A 27 -9.71 13.87 -3.05
N PRO A 28 -10.90 14.39 -3.39
CA PRO A 28 -12.07 13.57 -3.68
C PRO A 28 -11.91 12.71 -4.95
N GLU A 29 -10.94 13.04 -5.81
CA GLU A 29 -10.56 12.26 -6.99
C GLU A 29 -9.65 11.07 -6.66
N PHE A 30 -9.20 10.90 -5.42
CA PHE A 30 -8.41 9.74 -5.03
C PHE A 30 -9.32 8.55 -4.72
N GLU A 31 -8.98 7.41 -5.26
CA GLU A 31 -9.73 6.17 -5.04
C GLU A 31 -8.78 5.01 -4.72
N PHE A 32 -9.07 4.28 -3.65
CA PHE A 32 -8.33 3.06 -3.34
C PHE A 32 -8.54 1.99 -4.39
N SER A 33 -7.45 1.33 -4.78
CA SER A 33 -7.51 0.08 -5.51
C SER A 33 -7.89 -1.07 -4.57
N ILE A 34 -8.94 -1.80 -4.93
CA ILE A 34 -9.39 -2.98 -4.20
C ILE A 34 -8.63 -4.19 -4.73
N SER A 35 -7.81 -4.80 -3.87
CA SER A 35 -7.07 -6.01 -4.21
C SER A 35 -7.97 -7.24 -4.27
N ALA A 36 -7.63 -8.20 -5.11
CA ALA A 36 -8.20 -9.55 -5.07
C ALA A 36 -7.43 -10.42 -4.08
N THR A 37 -8.12 -11.35 -3.43
CA THR A 37 -7.51 -12.35 -2.56
C THR A 37 -8.22 -13.70 -2.64
N SER A 38 -7.46 -14.79 -2.45
CA SER A 38 -8.04 -16.14 -2.39
C SER A 38 -8.38 -16.62 -0.98
N ARG A 39 -8.04 -15.84 0.06
CA ARG A 39 -8.50 -16.16 1.40
C ARG A 39 -9.99 -15.86 1.58
N PRO A 40 -10.68 -16.60 2.47
CA PRO A 40 -12.05 -16.24 2.82
C PRO A 40 -12.13 -14.89 3.56
N PRO A 41 -13.27 -14.19 3.49
CA PRO A 41 -13.54 -13.00 4.27
C PRO A 41 -13.38 -13.24 5.78
N ARG A 42 -12.94 -12.22 6.52
CA ARG A 42 -12.80 -12.24 7.98
C ARG A 42 -13.80 -11.28 8.61
N GLY A 43 -14.46 -11.72 9.66
CA GLY A 43 -15.40 -10.89 10.40
C GLY A 43 -16.47 -10.26 9.51
N THR A 44 -16.46 -8.94 9.39
CA THR A 44 -17.44 -8.14 8.63
C THR A 44 -16.98 -7.72 7.24
N GLU A 45 -15.83 -8.24 6.77
CA GLU A 45 -15.32 -7.91 5.42
C GLU A 45 -16.33 -8.29 4.32
N LYS A 46 -16.47 -7.42 3.32
CA LYS A 46 -17.42 -7.57 2.22
C LYS A 46 -16.70 -7.61 0.89
N ASP A 47 -17.21 -8.45 0.00
CA ASP A 47 -16.72 -8.51 -1.38
C ASP A 47 -16.91 -7.17 -2.10
N GLY A 48 -15.87 -6.74 -2.83
CA GLY A 48 -15.88 -5.47 -3.54
C GLY A 48 -15.73 -4.22 -2.66
N VAL A 49 -15.44 -4.40 -1.37
CA VAL A 49 -15.18 -3.30 -0.41
C VAL A 49 -13.76 -3.40 0.13
N GLU A 50 -13.47 -4.40 0.96
CA GLU A 50 -12.11 -4.61 1.47
C GLU A 50 -11.24 -5.37 0.47
N TYR A 51 -11.82 -6.39 -0.15
CA TYR A 51 -11.19 -7.21 -1.18
C TYR A 51 -12.22 -7.71 -2.19
N TYR A 52 -11.75 -8.11 -3.39
CA TYR A 52 -12.46 -9.06 -4.24
C TYR A 52 -12.09 -10.47 -3.79
N PHE A 53 -13.03 -11.16 -3.14
CA PHE A 53 -12.83 -12.52 -2.63
C PHE A 53 -13.12 -13.54 -3.73
N ILE A 54 -12.09 -14.20 -4.21
CA ILE A 54 -12.17 -15.23 -5.26
C ILE A 54 -11.47 -16.52 -4.78
N ASP A 55 -11.91 -17.68 -5.25
CA ASP A 55 -11.24 -18.92 -4.89
C ASP A 55 -9.84 -19.06 -5.51
N ALA A 56 -8.98 -19.91 -4.95
CA ALA A 56 -7.61 -20.09 -5.40
C ALA A 56 -7.53 -20.57 -6.85
N ASP A 57 -8.46 -21.41 -7.31
CA ASP A 57 -8.47 -21.91 -8.69
C ASP A 57 -8.83 -20.79 -9.67
N ARG A 58 -9.78 -19.93 -9.32
CA ARG A 58 -10.09 -18.75 -10.11
C ARG A 58 -8.91 -17.77 -10.12
N PHE A 59 -8.23 -17.59 -8.98
CA PHE A 59 -7.04 -16.74 -8.91
C PHE A 59 -5.94 -17.26 -9.85
N ARG A 60 -5.65 -18.56 -9.84
CA ARG A 60 -4.66 -19.17 -10.76
C ARG A 60 -5.05 -19.01 -12.23
N ARG A 61 -6.34 -19.15 -12.57
CA ARG A 61 -6.80 -18.90 -13.94
C ARG A 61 -6.54 -17.46 -14.36
N LEU A 62 -6.84 -16.50 -13.50
CA LEU A 62 -6.59 -15.08 -13.76
C LEU A 62 -5.08 -14.77 -13.90
N ILE A 63 -4.20 -15.47 -13.17
CA ILE A 63 -2.75 -15.38 -13.40
C ILE A 63 -2.41 -15.87 -14.81
N ALA A 64 -2.92 -17.03 -15.20
CA ALA A 64 -2.66 -17.60 -16.54
C ALA A 64 -3.22 -16.71 -17.68
N GLU A 65 -4.29 -15.97 -17.44
CA GLU A 65 -4.91 -15.00 -18.34
C GLU A 65 -4.17 -13.64 -18.33
N ASP A 66 -3.07 -13.48 -17.57
CA ASP A 66 -2.34 -12.21 -17.38
C ASP A 66 -3.25 -11.05 -16.91
N ALA A 67 -4.22 -11.36 -16.05
CA ALA A 67 -5.23 -10.41 -15.58
C ALA A 67 -4.77 -9.51 -14.44
N PHE A 68 -3.59 -9.76 -13.85
CA PHE A 68 -3.06 -8.99 -12.74
C PHE A 68 -1.99 -7.98 -13.17
N VAL A 69 -1.97 -6.83 -12.48
CA VAL A 69 -0.85 -5.88 -12.48
C VAL A 69 0.32 -6.46 -11.71
N GLU A 70 0.03 -7.00 -10.54
CA GLU A 70 0.95 -7.73 -9.67
C GLU A 70 0.16 -8.76 -8.86
N HIS A 71 0.82 -9.81 -8.43
CA HIS A 71 0.26 -10.80 -7.52
C HIS A 71 1.37 -11.48 -6.70
N GLU A 72 1.00 -11.98 -5.53
CA GLU A 72 1.91 -12.73 -4.64
C GLU A 72 1.16 -13.89 -3.97
N GLU A 73 1.82 -15.03 -3.85
CA GLU A 73 1.39 -16.13 -3.00
C GLU A 73 2.09 -15.99 -1.64
N VAL A 74 1.34 -15.49 -0.64
CA VAL A 74 1.89 -15.21 0.72
C VAL A 74 1.98 -16.47 1.57
N TYR A 75 1.04 -17.38 1.38
CA TYR A 75 1.01 -18.74 1.97
C TYR A 75 0.42 -19.69 0.93
N GLU A 76 0.59 -20.99 1.11
CA GLU A 76 0.02 -22.01 0.22
C GLU A 76 -1.47 -21.73 -0.03
N ASP A 77 -1.83 -21.55 -1.30
CA ASP A 77 -3.17 -21.22 -1.80
C ASP A 77 -3.74 -19.87 -1.32
N ARG A 78 -2.92 -19.01 -0.72
CA ARG A 78 -3.33 -17.66 -0.29
C ARG A 78 -2.66 -16.58 -1.12
N PHE A 79 -3.37 -16.21 -2.15
CA PHE A 79 -2.95 -15.21 -3.12
C PHE A 79 -3.51 -13.83 -2.76
N TYR A 80 -2.76 -12.81 -3.13
CA TYR A 80 -3.18 -11.40 -3.17
C TYR A 80 -2.71 -10.80 -4.48
N GLY A 81 -3.44 -9.85 -5.02
CA GLY A 81 -3.00 -9.17 -6.25
C GLY A 81 -3.96 -8.09 -6.69
N THR A 82 -3.48 -7.23 -7.58
CA THR A 82 -4.23 -6.13 -8.16
C THR A 82 -4.67 -6.49 -9.58
N LEU A 83 -5.97 -6.52 -9.81
CA LEU A 83 -6.54 -6.78 -11.14
C LEU A 83 -6.35 -5.59 -12.08
N LYS A 84 -5.99 -5.84 -13.35
CA LYS A 84 -5.93 -4.81 -14.40
C LYS A 84 -7.30 -4.13 -14.59
N SER A 85 -8.39 -4.90 -14.48
CA SER A 85 -9.75 -4.37 -14.55
C SER A 85 -10.09 -3.37 -13.44
N GLU A 86 -9.50 -3.51 -12.25
CA GLU A 86 -9.66 -2.54 -11.17
C GLU A 86 -8.98 -1.20 -11.50
N VAL A 87 -7.77 -1.26 -12.07
CA VAL A 87 -7.06 -0.08 -12.57
C VAL A 87 -7.88 0.64 -13.64
N GLU A 88 -8.39 -0.12 -14.63
CA GLU A 88 -9.24 0.41 -15.69
C GLU A 88 -10.52 1.05 -15.14
N ARG A 89 -11.15 0.41 -14.14
CA ARG A 89 -12.37 0.90 -13.50
C ARG A 89 -12.16 2.28 -12.85
N ILE A 90 -11.05 2.47 -12.14
CA ILE A 90 -10.74 3.74 -11.46
C ILE A 90 -10.38 4.82 -12.49
N TRP A 91 -9.52 4.50 -13.45
CA TRP A 91 -9.12 5.44 -14.49
C TRP A 91 -10.27 5.85 -15.42
N ALA A 92 -11.25 4.97 -15.66
CA ALA A 92 -12.44 5.30 -16.44
C ALA A 92 -13.30 6.42 -15.80
N LYS A 93 -13.18 6.61 -14.48
CA LYS A 93 -13.81 7.72 -13.74
C LYS A 93 -13.00 9.01 -13.78
N GLY A 94 -11.77 8.98 -14.29
CA GLY A 94 -10.82 10.08 -14.22
C GLY A 94 -10.11 10.20 -12.86
N ASN A 95 -10.23 9.19 -12.00
CA ASN A 95 -9.66 9.19 -10.65
C ASN A 95 -8.18 8.80 -10.64
N VAL A 96 -7.46 9.26 -9.61
CA VAL A 96 -6.10 8.87 -9.26
C VAL A 96 -6.16 7.62 -8.38
N ILE A 97 -5.38 6.61 -8.74
CA ILE A 97 -5.35 5.36 -7.98
C ILE A 97 -4.44 5.50 -6.76
N ILE A 98 -4.94 5.10 -5.61
CA ILE A 98 -4.16 4.96 -4.38
C ILE A 98 -3.95 3.47 -4.08
N PHE A 99 -2.69 3.08 -3.96
CA PHE A 99 -2.30 1.77 -3.45
C PHE A 99 -1.78 1.87 -2.02
N ASP A 100 -2.32 1.04 -1.15
CA ASP A 100 -1.85 0.80 0.22
C ASP A 100 -1.32 -0.64 0.29
N VAL A 101 -0.01 -0.80 0.09
CA VAL A 101 0.64 -2.10 -0.04
C VAL A 101 1.87 -2.22 0.85
N ASP A 102 2.39 -3.44 1.01
CA ASP A 102 3.68 -3.65 1.65
C ASP A 102 4.84 -3.14 0.76
N VAL A 103 6.05 -3.18 1.31
CA VAL A 103 7.23 -2.62 0.64
C VAL A 103 7.55 -3.33 -0.68
N LYS A 104 7.39 -4.67 -0.73
CA LYS A 104 7.66 -5.45 -1.96
C LYS A 104 6.61 -5.16 -3.03
N GLY A 105 5.34 -5.14 -2.64
CA GLY A 105 4.24 -4.76 -3.53
C GLY A 105 4.42 -3.37 -4.11
N GLY A 106 4.85 -2.41 -3.28
CA GLY A 106 5.14 -1.04 -3.73
C GLY A 106 6.23 -0.97 -4.80
N VAL A 107 7.32 -1.71 -4.63
CA VAL A 107 8.39 -1.80 -5.64
C VAL A 107 7.88 -2.44 -6.94
N ASN A 108 7.08 -3.50 -6.85
CA ASN A 108 6.52 -4.16 -8.03
C ASN A 108 5.54 -3.27 -8.78
N LEU A 109 4.65 -2.59 -8.08
CA LEU A 109 3.72 -1.62 -8.67
C LEU A 109 4.47 -0.45 -9.33
N LYS A 110 5.50 0.12 -8.67
CA LYS A 110 6.33 1.17 -9.26
C LYS A 110 7.00 0.71 -10.55
N LYS A 111 7.51 -0.51 -10.57
CA LYS A 111 8.12 -1.09 -11.78
C LYS A 111 7.09 -1.23 -12.92
N TYR A 112 5.86 -1.61 -12.59
CA TYR A 112 4.79 -1.78 -13.59
C TYR A 112 4.32 -0.45 -14.17
N PHE A 113 4.01 0.54 -13.32
CA PHE A 113 3.45 1.82 -13.73
C PHE A 113 4.50 2.86 -14.19
N GLY A 114 5.79 2.65 -13.88
CA GLY A 114 6.87 3.53 -14.31
C GLY A 114 6.68 4.98 -13.87
N SER A 115 6.71 5.90 -14.84
CA SER A 115 6.55 7.34 -14.61
C SER A 115 5.11 7.77 -14.28
N SER A 116 4.11 6.94 -14.60
CA SER A 116 2.71 7.20 -14.24
C SER A 116 2.45 7.02 -12.74
N ALA A 117 3.39 6.45 -11.99
CA ALA A 117 3.30 6.25 -10.56
C ALA A 117 4.30 7.08 -9.76
N MET A 118 3.86 7.62 -8.62
CA MET A 118 4.71 8.10 -7.54
C MET A 118 4.69 7.08 -6.41
N SER A 119 5.85 6.57 -6.02
CA SER A 119 5.99 5.63 -4.90
C SER A 119 6.55 6.33 -3.66
N VAL A 120 5.82 6.21 -2.55
CA VAL A 120 6.13 6.84 -1.26
C VAL A 120 6.36 5.76 -0.22
N LEU A 121 7.53 5.79 0.40
CA LEU A 121 7.84 4.98 1.58
C LEU A 121 7.65 5.84 2.83
N ILE A 122 6.69 5.49 3.68
CA ILE A 122 6.53 6.14 4.98
C ILE A 122 7.41 5.41 6.00
N VAL A 123 8.32 6.15 6.61
CA VAL A 123 9.28 5.61 7.57
C VAL A 123 9.09 6.24 8.95
N PRO A 124 9.27 5.48 10.04
CA PRO A 124 9.37 6.06 11.37
C PRO A 124 10.71 6.79 11.52
N PRO A 125 10.86 7.73 12.47
CA PRO A 125 12.14 8.42 12.69
C PRO A 125 13.25 7.48 13.18
N SER A 126 12.88 6.38 13.86
CA SER A 126 13.80 5.30 14.25
C SER A 126 13.04 3.99 14.48
N ILE A 127 13.78 2.89 14.58
CA ILE A 127 13.22 1.57 14.93
C ILE A 127 12.71 1.55 16.37
N GLU A 128 13.39 2.23 17.29
CA GLU A 128 12.98 2.37 18.69
C GLU A 128 11.65 3.11 18.81
N GLU A 129 11.45 4.16 18.01
CA GLU A 129 10.18 4.89 17.97
C GLU A 129 9.07 4.00 17.40
N LEU A 130 9.35 3.19 16.37
CA LEU A 130 8.41 2.22 15.83
C LEU A 130 7.98 1.22 16.92
N GLU A 131 8.93 0.64 17.66
CA GLU A 131 8.67 -0.27 18.75
C GLU A 131 7.79 0.39 19.82
N ARG A 132 8.12 1.62 20.22
CA ARG A 132 7.32 2.42 21.16
C ARG A 132 5.88 2.61 20.71
N ARG A 133 5.66 2.90 19.42
CA ARG A 133 4.32 3.05 18.83
C ARG A 133 3.53 1.74 18.84
N LEU A 134 4.18 0.62 18.53
CA LEU A 134 3.56 -0.71 18.60
C LEU A 134 3.17 -1.10 20.01
N VAL A 135 4.04 -0.86 21.01
CA VAL A 135 3.76 -1.08 22.43
C VAL A 135 2.57 -0.24 22.89
N ASN A 136 2.57 1.07 22.58
CA ASN A 136 1.52 2.00 23.00
C ASN A 136 0.15 1.68 22.38
N ARG A 137 0.12 1.01 21.24
CA ARG A 137 -1.12 0.55 20.60
C ARG A 137 -1.84 -0.52 21.42
N GLY A 138 -1.11 -1.33 22.19
CA GLY A 138 -1.66 -2.29 23.14
C GLY A 138 -2.44 -3.46 22.54
N THR A 139 -2.30 -3.72 21.25
CA THR A 139 -3.05 -4.76 20.52
C THR A 139 -2.26 -6.04 20.29
N ASP A 140 -0.96 -6.00 20.50
CA ASP A 140 -0.04 -7.10 20.17
C ASP A 140 0.70 -7.60 21.43
N SER A 141 1.07 -8.89 21.45
CA SER A 141 1.93 -9.45 22.47
C SER A 141 3.39 -8.97 22.31
N PRO A 142 4.22 -9.02 23.37
CA PRO A 142 5.63 -8.67 23.26
C PRO A 142 6.38 -9.43 22.15
N GLU A 143 6.07 -10.71 21.98
CA GLU A 143 6.68 -11.55 20.93
C GLU A 143 6.27 -11.06 19.54
N ALA A 144 4.98 -10.75 19.33
CA ALA A 144 4.49 -10.21 18.06
C ALA A 144 5.10 -8.83 17.76
N ILE A 145 5.32 -7.99 18.77
CA ILE A 145 6.02 -6.70 18.62
C ILE A 145 7.46 -6.93 18.16
N ALA A 146 8.20 -7.85 18.80
CA ALA A 146 9.58 -8.16 18.41
C ALA A 146 9.67 -8.66 16.96
N GLU A 147 8.77 -9.54 16.53
CA GLU A 147 8.70 -10.00 15.14
C GLU A 147 8.43 -8.85 14.16
N ARG A 148 7.49 -7.94 14.48
CA ARG A 148 7.16 -6.77 13.65
C ARG A 148 8.34 -5.80 13.54
N VAL A 149 9.06 -5.56 14.63
CA VAL A 149 10.25 -4.70 14.64
C VAL A 149 11.36 -5.29 13.78
N ALA A 150 11.64 -6.59 13.92
CA ALA A 150 12.61 -7.28 13.09
C ALA A 150 12.24 -7.25 11.60
N LYS A 151 10.96 -7.48 11.28
CA LYS A 151 10.43 -7.39 9.91
C LYS A 151 10.58 -5.97 9.36
N ALA A 152 10.24 -4.94 10.15
CA ALA A 152 10.36 -3.55 9.76
C ALA A 152 11.80 -3.18 9.38
N GLY A 153 12.78 -3.61 10.16
CA GLY A 153 14.21 -3.41 9.84
C GLY A 153 14.57 -3.99 8.46
N SER A 154 14.12 -5.23 8.19
CA SER A 154 14.36 -5.90 6.91
C SER A 154 13.64 -5.21 5.74
N GLU A 155 12.40 -4.75 5.95
CA GLU A 155 11.62 -4.02 4.97
C GLU A 155 12.26 -2.67 4.61
N LEU A 156 12.73 -1.91 5.61
CA LEU A 156 13.42 -0.63 5.40
C LEU A 156 14.76 -0.82 4.67
N GLU A 157 15.52 -1.85 5.01
CA GLU A 157 16.77 -2.15 4.29
C GLU A 157 16.50 -2.53 2.83
N PHE A 158 15.48 -3.36 2.57
CA PHE A 158 15.06 -3.70 1.21
C PHE A 158 14.57 -2.46 0.43
N ALA A 159 13.90 -1.52 1.10
CA ALA A 159 13.32 -0.33 0.46
C ALA A 159 14.33 0.70 -0.01
N LYS A 160 15.54 0.72 0.54
CA LYS A 160 16.57 1.75 0.26
C LYS A 160 16.77 2.00 -1.23
N GLY A 161 16.54 3.25 -1.65
CA GLY A 161 16.72 3.70 -3.03
C GLY A 161 15.75 3.08 -4.05
N ARG A 162 14.65 2.47 -3.60
CA ARG A 162 13.65 1.82 -4.46
C ARG A 162 12.33 2.58 -4.56
N PHE A 163 12.19 3.65 -3.80
CA PHE A 163 11.03 4.53 -3.80
C PHE A 163 11.41 5.91 -4.31
N ASP A 164 10.45 6.61 -4.93
CA ASP A 164 10.67 7.98 -5.43
C ASP A 164 10.82 8.98 -4.29
N PHE A 165 10.16 8.70 -3.15
CA PHE A 165 10.13 9.58 -2.01
C PHE A 165 10.04 8.80 -0.69
N GLU A 166 10.86 9.19 0.29
CA GLU A 166 10.80 8.68 1.67
C GLU A 166 10.26 9.78 2.58
N LEU A 167 9.11 9.52 3.21
CA LEU A 167 8.45 10.42 4.14
C LEU A 167 8.74 9.99 5.57
N VAL A 168 9.50 10.79 6.31
CA VAL A 168 9.75 10.55 7.73
C VAL A 168 8.56 11.02 8.56
N ASN A 169 7.82 10.10 9.15
CA ASN A 169 6.67 10.38 10.00
C ASN A 169 7.11 10.53 11.48
N ASP A 170 7.79 11.64 11.79
CA ASP A 170 8.17 12.05 13.15
C ASP A 170 7.15 13.05 13.71
N ASP A 171 7.01 14.19 13.06
CA ASP A 171 5.99 15.20 13.31
C ASP A 171 4.88 15.07 12.26
N LEU A 172 3.67 14.76 12.73
CA LEU A 172 2.55 14.46 11.83
C LEU A 172 2.16 15.67 10.96
N GLN A 173 2.20 16.89 11.52
CA GLN A 173 1.84 18.08 10.77
C GLN A 173 2.84 18.37 9.64
N LYS A 174 4.13 18.25 9.93
CA LYS A 174 5.18 18.38 8.91
C LYS A 174 5.08 17.31 7.85
N ALA A 175 4.79 16.06 8.27
CA ALA A 175 4.59 14.96 7.33
C ALA A 175 3.40 15.21 6.38
N PHE A 176 2.32 15.79 6.87
CA PHE A 176 1.19 16.21 6.04
C PHE A 176 1.59 17.28 5.01
N GLU A 177 2.21 18.35 5.46
CA GLU A 177 2.66 19.46 4.58
C GLU A 177 3.63 18.95 3.50
N GLU A 178 4.54 18.06 3.87
CA GLU A 178 5.54 17.52 2.96
C GLU A 178 4.92 16.60 1.92
N ILE A 179 4.01 15.69 2.32
CA ILE A 179 3.36 14.77 1.38
C ILE A 179 2.38 15.51 0.46
N GLU A 180 1.63 16.49 0.95
CA GLU A 180 0.76 17.32 0.13
C GLU A 180 1.55 18.00 -0.99
N ALA A 181 2.65 18.68 -0.66
CA ALA A 181 3.49 19.34 -1.65
C ALA A 181 4.07 18.37 -2.69
N LYS A 182 4.43 17.14 -2.29
CA LYS A 182 4.92 16.11 -3.21
C LYS A 182 3.84 15.57 -4.14
N VAL A 183 2.65 15.32 -3.59
CA VAL A 183 1.49 14.86 -4.34
C VAL A 183 1.06 15.90 -5.36
N ASP A 184 0.91 17.17 -4.94
CA ASP A 184 0.54 18.27 -5.83
C ASP A 184 1.55 18.43 -6.98
N GLY A 185 2.85 18.40 -6.66
CA GLY A 185 3.91 18.45 -7.67
C GLY A 185 3.83 17.29 -8.67
N PHE A 186 3.54 16.09 -8.20
CA PHE A 186 3.36 14.92 -9.09
C PHE A 186 2.09 15.03 -9.93
N LEU A 187 0.98 15.53 -9.37
CA LEU A 187 -0.27 15.66 -10.11
C LEU A 187 -0.20 16.75 -11.20
N CYS A 188 0.62 17.77 -11.01
CA CYS A 188 0.82 18.85 -11.97
C CYS A 188 1.84 18.54 -13.09
N ALA A 189 2.69 17.51 -12.91
CA ALA A 189 3.71 17.12 -13.88
C ALA A 189 3.12 16.28 -15.02
#